data_49fec6c117e0d2dd945ca6925bc9abae
#
_entry.id   49fec6c117e0d2dd945ca6925bc9abae
#
_cell.length_a   1.000
_cell.length_b   1.000
_cell.length_c   1.000
_cell.angle_alpha   90.00
_cell.angle_beta   90.00
_cell.angle_gamma   90.00
#
_symmetry.space_group_name_H-M   'P 1'
#
loop_
_entity.id
_entity.type
_entity.pdbx_description
1 polymer ?
#
loop_
_entity_poly.entity_id
_entity_poly.type
_entity_poly.pdbx_seq_one_letter_code
_entity_poly.pdbx_strand_id
1 'polypeptide(L)'
;MKNNQARRDFLIRVSSISAALTAGGILSACGGSESLMVNFDYGVASGDPLSDKVILWTHAKYQDLSDAVVLTWQVASDIEFSRIVSSGSAQAGPDSGYTCKVDATGLSPNQTYFYRFKAGQHTSPIGKTKTLPTGSVSEVKLAVLSCSNYPAGFFNVYSEVGRSDVDVAVHLGDYIYEYAATGYASETAASLGRTSVPANEILTLSDYRMRHAQYKSDADSKQFHANKPIIAVWDDHEFTNDTYKDGAENHTPATEGSFSVRKAAAIQAYHEWMPIRSGSDKAKIYRSFNFGNLLSLHMLDTRSIGRDLQIEIT
;
A
#
# COMPACT_ATOMS: atom_id res chain seq x y z
N MET A 1 -6.42 23.45 -28.48
CA MET A 1 -6.89 24.62 -27.74
C MET A 1 -8.03 24.33 -26.74
N LYS A 2 -8.18 23.12 -26.21
CA LYS A 2 -9.25 22.78 -25.22
C LYS A 2 -8.78 22.68 -23.76
N ASN A 3 -7.47 22.82 -23.48
CA ASN A 3 -6.92 22.62 -22.13
C ASN A 3 -6.78 23.89 -21.26
N ASN A 4 -7.10 25.08 -21.81
CA ASN A 4 -6.96 26.32 -21.06
C ASN A 4 -8.26 26.81 -20.38
N GLN A 5 -9.41 26.24 -20.77
CA GLN A 5 -10.70 26.62 -20.20
C GLN A 5 -10.90 26.03 -18.80
N ALA A 6 -10.57 24.75 -18.64
CA ALA A 6 -10.71 24.04 -17.34
C ALA A 6 -9.80 24.62 -16.23
N ARG A 7 -8.61 25.10 -16.59
CA ARG A 7 -7.71 25.79 -15.64
C ARG A 7 -8.20 27.19 -15.23
N ARG A 8 -8.84 27.89 -16.13
CA ARG A 8 -9.45 29.23 -15.84
C ARG A 8 -10.68 29.10 -14.95
N ASP A 9 -11.51 28.08 -15.17
CA ASP A 9 -12.72 27.86 -14.37
C ASP A 9 -12.38 27.38 -12.95
N PHE A 10 -11.28 26.64 -12.77
CA PHE A 10 -10.75 26.28 -11.46
C PHE A 10 -10.24 27.50 -10.68
N LEU A 11 -9.49 28.39 -11.33
CA LEU A 11 -8.97 29.61 -10.70
C LEU A 11 -10.06 30.63 -10.37
N ILE A 12 -11.14 30.71 -11.15
CA ILE A 12 -12.28 31.58 -10.87
C ILE A 12 -13.10 31.08 -9.65
N ARG A 13 -13.19 29.77 -9.45
CA ARG A 13 -13.87 29.20 -8.28
C ARG A 13 -13.09 29.36 -6.96
N VAL A 14 -11.77 29.41 -7.02
CA VAL A 14 -10.92 29.66 -5.84
C VAL A 14 -10.86 31.14 -5.46
N SER A 15 -11.04 32.06 -6.44
CA SER A 15 -10.97 33.51 -6.20
C SER A 15 -12.28 34.14 -5.67
N SER A 16 -13.40 33.40 -5.70
CA SER A 16 -14.71 33.91 -5.24
C SER A 16 -15.02 33.70 -3.76
N ILE A 17 -14.08 33.08 -2.99
CA ILE A 17 -14.26 32.85 -1.55
C ILE A 17 -13.62 33.94 -0.68
N SER A 18 -12.86 34.89 -1.24
CA SER A 18 -12.10 35.88 -0.47
C SER A 18 -12.65 37.31 -0.44
N ALA A 19 -13.85 37.57 -0.92
CA ALA A 19 -14.39 38.94 -0.97
C ALA A 19 -15.87 39.02 -0.57
N ALA A 20 -16.22 38.64 0.67
CA ALA A 20 -17.51 38.98 1.28
C ALA A 20 -17.40 38.99 2.81
N LEU A 21 -16.68 39.97 3.35
CA LEU A 21 -16.71 40.31 4.77
C LEU A 21 -16.76 41.84 4.91
N THR A 22 -17.93 42.43 4.69
CA THR A 22 -18.38 43.64 5.40
C THR A 22 -19.88 43.88 5.14
N ALA A 23 -20.59 43.99 6.22
CA ALA A 23 -21.93 44.56 6.42
C ALA A 23 -23.10 43.60 6.64
N GLY A 24 -23.39 43.37 7.92
CA GLY A 24 -24.72 43.49 8.52
C GLY A 24 -25.81 42.53 8.08
N GLY A 25 -26.07 41.49 8.89
CA GLY A 25 -27.30 40.71 8.79
C GLY A 25 -27.14 39.34 9.40
N ILE A 26 -27.57 39.18 10.65
CA ILE A 26 -27.73 37.86 11.29
C ILE A 26 -28.83 37.11 10.56
N LEU A 27 -28.47 36.27 9.61
CA LEU A 27 -29.30 35.14 9.19
C LEU A 27 -28.59 33.88 9.63
N SER A 28 -29.12 33.32 10.72
CA SER A 28 -28.78 31.99 11.20
C SER A 28 -29.26 30.97 10.13
N ALA A 29 -28.43 30.75 9.10
CA ALA A 29 -28.59 29.61 8.24
C ALA A 29 -27.91 28.45 8.95
N CYS A 30 -28.67 27.67 9.70
CA CYS A 30 -28.34 26.27 10.04
C CYS A 30 -28.30 25.46 8.73
N GLY A 31 -27.29 25.69 7.92
CA GLY A 31 -26.83 24.75 6.92
C GLY A 31 -25.73 23.93 7.59
N GLY A 32 -26.08 22.82 8.19
CA GLY A 32 -25.08 21.82 8.57
C GLY A 32 -24.30 21.46 7.31
N SER A 33 -23.04 21.87 7.24
CA SER A 33 -22.12 21.28 6.28
C SER A 33 -21.97 19.83 6.72
N GLU A 34 -22.69 18.92 6.05
CA GLU A 34 -22.42 17.50 6.19
C GLU A 34 -20.93 17.33 5.88
N SER A 35 -20.14 17.03 6.91
CA SER A 35 -18.74 16.76 6.73
C SER A 35 -18.65 15.47 5.93
N LEU A 36 -18.14 15.55 4.69
CA LEU A 36 -17.95 14.38 3.84
C LEU A 36 -17.17 13.30 4.61
N MET A 37 -17.80 12.15 4.80
CA MET A 37 -17.19 11.02 5.50
C MET A 37 -16.05 10.45 4.68
N VAL A 38 -14.89 10.30 5.28
CA VAL A 38 -13.72 9.65 4.69
C VAL A 38 -13.42 8.36 5.43
N ASN A 39 -13.33 7.27 4.69
CA ASN A 39 -13.01 5.95 5.20
C ASN A 39 -11.53 5.62 4.97
N PHE A 40 -10.92 5.02 6.00
CA PHE A 40 -9.57 4.43 5.99
C PHE A 40 -9.67 2.90 6.18
N ASP A 41 -10.48 2.24 5.35
CA ASP A 41 -10.93 0.85 5.55
C ASP A 41 -9.80 -0.16 5.64
N TYR A 42 -8.69 0.11 4.93
CA TYR A 42 -7.53 -0.77 4.85
C TYR A 42 -6.39 -0.35 5.79
N GLY A 43 -6.66 0.58 6.70
CA GLY A 43 -5.72 1.05 7.70
C GLY A 43 -4.54 1.82 7.13
N VAL A 44 -3.38 1.64 7.76
CA VAL A 44 -2.12 2.29 7.40
C VAL A 44 -1.01 1.26 7.31
N ALA A 45 0.03 1.56 6.53
CA ALA A 45 1.22 0.72 6.41
C ALA A 45 2.47 1.58 6.25
N SER A 46 3.62 1.04 6.65
CA SER A 46 4.92 1.65 6.35
C SER A 46 5.87 0.62 5.76
N GLY A 47 6.84 1.08 4.97
CA GLY A 47 7.82 0.17 4.39
C GLY A 47 9.02 0.86 3.75
N ASP A 48 9.90 0.04 3.21
CA ASP A 48 11.17 0.48 2.64
C ASP A 48 11.89 1.51 3.51
N PRO A 49 12.07 1.24 4.83
CA PRO A 49 12.76 2.17 5.70
C PRO A 49 14.21 2.36 5.25
N LEU A 50 14.67 3.61 5.33
CA LEU A 50 16.07 3.98 5.23
C LEU A 50 16.49 4.66 6.53
N SER A 51 17.71 5.12 6.63
CA SER A 51 18.21 5.76 7.85
C SER A 51 17.54 7.11 8.16
N ASP A 52 17.02 7.78 7.13
CA ASP A 52 16.51 9.15 7.19
C ASP A 52 15.09 9.32 6.67
N LYS A 53 14.43 8.22 6.24
CA LYS A 53 13.10 8.25 5.62
C LYS A 53 12.41 6.89 5.59
N VAL A 54 11.11 6.91 5.37
CA VAL A 54 10.27 5.70 5.26
C VAL A 54 9.08 5.97 4.36
N ILE A 55 8.64 4.96 3.61
CA ILE A 55 7.37 5.03 2.89
C ILE A 55 6.23 4.85 3.88
N LEU A 56 5.26 5.76 3.84
CA LEU A 56 3.97 5.65 4.51
C LEU A 56 2.88 5.44 3.49
N TRP A 57 1.91 4.61 3.82
CA TRP A 57 0.81 4.22 2.95
C TRP A 57 -0.52 4.27 3.69
N THR A 58 -1.57 4.65 2.97
CA THR A 58 -2.96 4.45 3.37
C THR A 58 -3.85 4.35 2.13
N HIS A 59 -5.09 3.90 2.33
CA HIS A 59 -6.19 4.05 1.39
C HIS A 59 -7.22 4.99 2.02
N ALA A 60 -7.65 5.99 1.28
CA ALA A 60 -8.63 6.95 1.76
C ALA A 60 -9.63 7.30 0.65
N LYS A 61 -10.90 7.12 0.94
CA LYS A 61 -11.99 7.37 -0.01
C LYS A 61 -13.17 8.03 0.70
N TYR A 62 -13.82 8.98 0.02
CA TYR A 62 -15.13 9.45 0.46
C TYR A 62 -16.15 8.33 0.37
N GLN A 63 -17.06 8.27 1.35
CA GLN A 63 -18.10 7.25 1.37
C GLN A 63 -19.00 7.32 0.13
N ASP A 64 -19.43 8.52 -0.25
CA ASP A 64 -20.46 8.75 -1.25
C ASP A 64 -19.97 9.50 -2.49
N LEU A 65 -18.66 9.77 -2.60
CA LEU A 65 -18.07 10.50 -3.72
C LEU A 65 -16.92 9.72 -4.35
N SER A 66 -16.71 9.98 -5.64
CA SER A 66 -15.57 9.42 -6.40
C SER A 66 -14.42 10.42 -6.56
N ASP A 67 -14.49 11.56 -5.89
CA ASP A 67 -13.44 12.57 -5.93
C ASP A 67 -12.18 12.12 -5.18
N ALA A 68 -11.05 12.74 -5.52
CA ALA A 68 -9.82 12.53 -4.79
C ALA A 68 -9.89 13.15 -3.39
N VAL A 69 -9.43 12.42 -2.39
CA VAL A 69 -9.33 12.87 -1.00
C VAL A 69 -8.00 13.59 -0.80
N VAL A 70 -8.05 14.84 -0.36
CA VAL A 70 -6.86 15.57 0.08
C VAL A 70 -6.50 15.14 1.50
N LEU A 71 -5.27 14.70 1.67
CA LEU A 71 -4.73 14.19 2.94
C LEU A 71 -3.62 15.10 3.46
N THR A 72 -3.56 15.26 4.77
CA THR A 72 -2.33 15.63 5.45
C THR A 72 -1.77 14.40 6.15
N TRP A 73 -0.46 14.25 6.15
CA TRP A 73 0.22 13.19 6.89
C TRP A 73 1.15 13.79 7.93
N GLN A 74 1.34 13.08 9.02
CA GLN A 74 2.17 13.48 10.16
C GLN A 74 3.00 12.30 10.63
N VAL A 75 4.27 12.56 10.93
CA VAL A 75 5.18 11.65 11.64
C VAL A 75 5.60 12.33 12.94
N ALA A 76 5.49 11.61 14.05
CA ALA A 76 5.83 12.10 15.39
C ALA A 76 6.78 11.15 16.10
N SER A 77 7.55 11.68 17.05
CA SER A 77 8.40 10.87 17.93
C SER A 77 7.64 10.26 19.12
N ASP A 78 6.37 10.61 19.30
CA ASP A 78 5.49 10.12 20.37
C ASP A 78 4.09 9.81 19.84
N ILE A 79 3.39 8.88 20.50
CA ILE A 79 2.07 8.38 20.05
C ILE A 79 0.96 9.44 20.22
N GLU A 80 1.15 10.41 21.10
CA GLU A 80 0.23 11.53 21.34
C GLU A 80 0.34 12.60 20.25
N PHE A 81 1.35 12.52 19.39
CA PHE A 81 1.66 13.52 18.36
C PHE A 81 1.95 14.92 18.93
N SER A 82 2.56 14.98 20.12
CA SER A 82 2.99 16.23 20.75
C SER A 82 4.24 16.79 20.08
N ARG A 83 5.07 15.95 19.45
CA ARG A 83 6.29 16.29 18.72
C ARG A 83 6.26 15.77 17.28
N ILE A 84 5.69 16.57 16.40
CA ILE A 84 5.71 16.29 14.95
C ILE A 84 7.13 16.55 14.43
N VAL A 85 7.72 15.54 13.79
CA VAL A 85 9.07 15.62 13.21
C VAL A 85 9.06 15.79 11.70
N SER A 86 8.00 15.31 11.03
CA SER A 86 7.80 15.48 9.59
C SER A 86 6.32 15.48 9.27
N SER A 87 5.91 16.25 8.27
CA SER A 87 4.53 16.33 7.82
C SER A 87 4.43 16.86 6.39
N GLY A 88 3.30 16.67 5.76
CA GLY A 88 3.04 17.18 4.42
C GLY A 88 1.63 16.91 3.96
N SER A 89 1.38 17.18 2.68
CA SER A 89 0.10 16.92 2.01
C SER A 89 0.26 15.90 0.91
N ALA A 90 -0.80 15.14 0.64
CA ALA A 90 -0.87 14.16 -0.43
C ALA A 90 -2.33 13.97 -0.88
N GLN A 91 -2.55 13.16 -1.89
CA GLN A 91 -3.90 12.85 -2.38
C GLN A 91 -4.06 11.33 -2.56
N ALA A 92 -5.28 10.86 -2.29
CA ALA A 92 -5.75 9.53 -2.64
C ALA A 92 -6.88 9.69 -3.68
N GLY A 93 -6.71 9.20 -4.89
CA GLY A 93 -7.65 9.42 -5.98
C GLY A 93 -7.92 8.17 -6.81
N PRO A 94 -8.90 8.24 -7.73
CA PRO A 94 -9.31 7.10 -8.54
C PRO A 94 -8.18 6.52 -9.40
N ASP A 95 -7.25 7.35 -9.87
CA ASP A 95 -6.12 6.92 -10.71
C ASP A 95 -5.20 5.92 -9.99
N SER A 96 -5.07 6.06 -8.65
CA SER A 96 -4.30 5.14 -7.79
C SER A 96 -5.18 4.15 -7.01
N GLY A 97 -6.45 3.96 -7.42
CA GLY A 97 -7.38 3.15 -6.65
C GLY A 97 -7.60 3.66 -5.22
N TYR A 98 -7.54 4.98 -5.02
CA TYR A 98 -7.64 5.68 -3.74
C TYR A 98 -6.54 5.34 -2.73
N THR A 99 -5.44 4.74 -3.16
CA THR A 99 -4.24 4.60 -2.33
C THR A 99 -3.42 5.87 -2.33
N CYS A 100 -2.70 6.10 -1.24
CA CYS A 100 -1.78 7.21 -1.08
C CYS A 100 -0.46 6.70 -0.52
N LYS A 101 0.66 7.08 -1.15
CA LYS A 101 2.02 6.83 -0.65
C LYS A 101 2.78 8.13 -0.54
N VAL A 102 3.54 8.25 0.54
CA VAL A 102 4.46 9.37 0.74
C VAL A 102 5.82 8.85 1.20
N ASP A 103 6.90 9.45 0.74
CA ASP A 103 8.26 9.19 1.25
C ASP A 103 8.54 10.24 2.34
N ALA A 104 8.28 9.87 3.59
CA ALA A 104 8.45 10.74 4.75
C ALA A 104 9.94 10.88 5.06
N THR A 105 10.51 12.05 4.84
CA THR A 105 11.93 12.36 4.98
C THR A 105 12.23 13.19 6.24
N GLY A 106 13.53 13.42 6.55
CA GLY A 106 13.96 14.23 7.67
C GLY A 106 13.93 13.49 9.01
N LEU A 107 13.94 12.16 8.98
CA LEU A 107 13.95 11.32 10.15
C LEU A 107 15.38 11.04 10.63
N SER A 108 15.54 10.71 11.90
CA SER A 108 16.83 10.27 12.48
C SER A 108 16.98 8.75 12.36
N PRO A 109 18.22 8.23 12.23
CA PRO A 109 18.47 6.80 12.12
C PRO A 109 18.17 6.04 13.41
N ASN A 110 17.77 4.77 13.27
CA ASN A 110 17.47 3.84 14.37
C ASN A 110 16.43 4.37 15.36
N GLN A 111 15.43 5.10 14.87
CA GLN A 111 14.38 5.67 15.72
C GLN A 111 13.03 5.06 15.38
N THR A 112 12.23 4.86 16.43
CA THR A 112 10.81 4.54 16.30
C THR A 112 10.01 5.81 16.16
N TYR A 113 9.06 5.80 15.22
CA TYR A 113 8.13 6.90 14.96
C TYR A 113 6.70 6.40 14.92
N PHE A 114 5.76 7.32 15.14
CA PHE A 114 4.33 7.13 14.96
C PHE A 114 3.86 8.00 13.80
N TYR A 115 2.91 7.51 13.02
CA TYR A 115 2.40 8.25 11.87
C TYR A 115 0.89 8.09 11.72
N ARG A 116 0.28 9.08 11.08
CA ARG A 116 -1.15 9.08 10.74
C ARG A 116 -1.43 9.92 9.51
N PHE A 117 -2.60 9.68 8.93
CA PHE A 117 -3.16 10.51 7.86
C PHE A 117 -4.44 11.18 8.36
N LYS A 118 -4.74 12.37 7.86
CA LYS A 118 -5.92 13.14 8.20
C LYS A 118 -6.58 13.68 6.93
N ALA A 119 -7.92 13.63 6.88
CA ALA A 119 -8.77 14.24 5.87
C ALA A 119 -9.86 15.05 6.56
N GLY A 120 -9.70 16.36 6.63
CA GLY A 120 -10.59 17.21 7.43
C GLY A 120 -10.61 16.79 8.90
N GLN A 121 -11.76 16.38 9.41
CA GLN A 121 -11.94 15.90 10.78
C GLN A 121 -11.65 14.39 10.95
N HIS A 122 -11.53 13.65 9.85
CA HIS A 122 -11.28 12.20 9.88
C HIS A 122 -9.78 11.92 10.01
N THR A 123 -9.46 10.94 10.86
CA THR A 123 -8.08 10.53 11.10
C THR A 123 -7.96 9.02 10.91
N SER A 124 -6.93 8.57 10.23
CA SER A 124 -6.60 7.16 10.08
C SER A 124 -6.25 6.52 11.44
N PRO A 125 -6.19 5.20 11.53
CA PRO A 125 -5.45 4.55 12.60
C PRO A 125 -4.02 5.11 12.70
N ILE A 126 -3.43 5.02 13.92
CA ILE A 126 -2.03 5.37 14.13
C ILE A 126 -1.17 4.18 13.72
N GLY A 127 -0.16 4.44 12.89
CA GLY A 127 0.86 3.47 12.56
C GLY A 127 2.15 3.72 13.35
N LYS A 128 2.94 2.65 13.52
CA LYS A 128 4.27 2.66 14.12
C LYS A 128 5.28 2.19 13.09
N THR A 129 6.42 2.87 13.00
CA THR A 129 7.49 2.54 12.05
C THR A 129 8.86 2.71 12.70
N LYS A 130 9.90 2.23 12.04
CA LYS A 130 11.28 2.36 12.50
C LYS A 130 12.19 2.64 11.32
N THR A 131 13.10 3.61 11.48
CA THR A 131 14.18 3.87 10.51
C THR A 131 15.34 2.92 10.71
N LEU A 132 16.10 2.69 9.62
CA LEU A 132 17.27 1.83 9.69
C LEU A 132 18.43 2.51 10.46
N PRO A 133 19.24 1.71 11.14
CA PRO A 133 20.43 2.24 11.82
C PRO A 133 21.54 2.65 10.83
N THR A 134 22.46 3.49 11.32
CA THR A 134 23.74 3.79 10.69
C THR A 134 24.89 3.45 11.63
N GLY A 135 26.09 3.28 11.09
CA GLY A 135 27.28 3.01 11.89
C GLY A 135 27.28 1.60 12.52
N SER A 136 27.85 1.49 13.72
CA SER A 136 27.99 0.19 14.40
C SER A 136 26.69 -0.25 15.04
N VAL A 137 26.28 -1.50 14.75
CA VAL A 137 25.06 -2.11 15.24
C VAL A 137 25.39 -3.50 15.78
N SER A 138 24.89 -3.81 16.97
CA SER A 138 25.12 -5.13 17.61
C SER A 138 24.05 -6.16 17.30
N GLU A 139 22.84 -5.74 16.96
CA GLU A 139 21.70 -6.63 16.70
C GLU A 139 20.73 -6.00 15.70
N VAL A 140 20.14 -6.84 14.85
CA VAL A 140 18.99 -6.54 13.99
C VAL A 140 18.01 -7.70 14.06
N LYS A 141 16.74 -7.43 14.32
CA LYS A 141 15.68 -8.42 14.41
C LYS A 141 14.77 -8.35 13.20
N LEU A 142 14.76 -9.39 12.39
CA LEU A 142 13.94 -9.50 11.18
C LEU A 142 12.91 -10.61 11.34
N ALA A 143 11.67 -10.36 10.91
CA ALA A 143 10.71 -11.42 10.61
C ALA A 143 10.72 -11.66 9.10
N VAL A 144 10.94 -12.90 8.67
CA VAL A 144 10.91 -13.28 7.26
C VAL A 144 9.60 -14.04 6.99
N LEU A 145 8.83 -13.55 6.03
CA LEU A 145 7.47 -13.99 5.68
C LEU A 145 7.36 -14.26 4.19
N SER A 146 6.47 -15.16 3.80
CA SER A 146 6.06 -15.41 2.41
C SER A 146 4.71 -16.14 2.37
N CYS A 147 4.11 -16.27 1.20
CA CYS A 147 3.02 -17.21 0.90
C CYS A 147 1.77 -17.01 1.79
N SER A 148 1.21 -15.81 1.81
CA SER A 148 0.01 -15.47 2.58
C SER A 148 -1.26 -15.76 1.80
N ASN A 149 -1.67 -17.02 1.70
CA ASN A 149 -2.87 -17.41 0.95
C ASN A 149 -4.15 -17.17 1.78
N TYR A 150 -4.95 -16.15 1.40
CA TYR A 150 -6.14 -15.72 2.12
C TYR A 150 -7.23 -16.81 2.26
N PRO A 151 -7.62 -17.57 1.20
CA PRO A 151 -8.63 -18.61 1.32
C PRO A 151 -8.20 -19.83 2.13
N ALA A 152 -6.89 -20.05 2.30
CA ALA A 152 -6.36 -21.19 3.03
C ALA A 152 -6.48 -21.09 4.56
N GLY A 153 -6.69 -19.87 5.12
CA GLY A 153 -6.79 -19.71 6.57
C GLY A 153 -6.53 -18.27 7.04
N PHE A 154 -6.37 -18.10 8.35
CA PHE A 154 -6.18 -16.80 9.00
C PHE A 154 -4.71 -16.39 9.06
N PHE A 155 -4.46 -15.09 9.09
CA PHE A 155 -3.12 -14.50 9.12
C PHE A 155 -2.53 -14.40 10.54
N ASN A 156 -2.64 -15.48 11.33
CA ASN A 156 -2.17 -15.55 12.72
C ASN A 156 -0.67 -15.17 12.86
N VAL A 157 0.13 -15.54 11.87
CA VAL A 157 1.57 -15.19 11.84
C VAL A 157 1.76 -13.68 11.73
N TYR A 158 0.93 -12.99 10.93
CA TYR A 158 0.97 -11.52 10.86
C TYR A 158 0.63 -10.89 12.20
N SER A 159 -0.37 -11.42 12.91
CA SER A 159 -0.73 -10.96 14.26
C SER A 159 0.46 -11.06 15.23
N GLU A 160 1.16 -12.20 15.24
CA GLU A 160 2.32 -12.42 16.11
C GLU A 160 3.50 -11.50 15.72
N VAL A 161 3.82 -11.38 14.44
CA VAL A 161 4.87 -10.45 14.00
C VAL A 161 4.52 -9.00 14.35
N GLY A 162 3.26 -8.59 14.20
CA GLY A 162 2.80 -7.26 14.58
C GLY A 162 3.01 -6.92 16.06
N ARG A 163 2.93 -7.92 16.95
CA ARG A 163 3.14 -7.76 18.41
C ARG A 163 4.59 -7.96 18.85
N SER A 164 5.42 -8.61 18.03
CA SER A 164 6.81 -8.93 18.37
C SER A 164 7.70 -7.69 18.47
N ASP A 165 8.94 -7.87 18.87
CA ASP A 165 9.97 -6.83 18.96
C ASP A 165 10.88 -6.73 17.73
N VAL A 166 10.49 -7.35 16.60
CA VAL A 166 11.24 -7.25 15.35
C VAL A 166 11.31 -5.82 14.84
N ASP A 167 12.45 -5.48 14.26
CA ASP A 167 12.71 -4.14 13.71
C ASP A 167 11.98 -3.91 12.39
N VAL A 168 12.04 -4.92 11.50
CA VAL A 168 11.49 -4.87 10.14
C VAL A 168 10.97 -6.26 9.77
N ALA A 169 9.85 -6.30 9.05
CA ALA A 169 9.39 -7.52 8.40
C ALA A 169 9.88 -7.56 6.94
N VAL A 170 10.38 -8.70 6.51
CA VAL A 170 10.81 -8.97 5.13
C VAL A 170 9.80 -9.93 4.52
N HIS A 171 9.16 -9.54 3.42
CA HIS A 171 8.20 -10.39 2.71
C HIS A 171 8.74 -10.78 1.34
N LEU A 172 8.89 -12.08 1.13
CA LEU A 172 9.59 -12.65 -0.03
C LEU A 172 8.67 -12.90 -1.23
N GLY A 173 7.43 -12.45 -1.18
CA GLY A 173 6.45 -12.62 -2.24
C GLY A 173 5.31 -13.55 -1.86
N ASP A 174 4.39 -13.77 -2.80
CA ASP A 174 3.10 -14.41 -2.58
C ASP A 174 2.29 -13.70 -1.47
N TYR A 175 2.33 -12.37 -1.50
CA TYR A 175 1.51 -11.56 -0.61
C TYR A 175 0.03 -11.69 -0.96
N ILE A 176 -0.31 -11.85 -2.26
CA ILE A 176 -1.64 -12.20 -2.76
C ILE A 176 -1.55 -13.45 -3.63
N TYR A 177 -2.70 -14.08 -3.90
CA TYR A 177 -2.84 -15.19 -4.84
C TYR A 177 -3.89 -14.87 -5.89
N GLU A 178 -3.65 -15.21 -7.16
CA GLU A 178 -4.47 -14.82 -8.29
C GLU A 178 -5.71 -15.67 -8.50
N TYR A 179 -5.75 -16.86 -7.96
CA TYR A 179 -6.77 -17.88 -8.26
C TYR A 179 -8.21 -17.42 -8.02
N ALA A 180 -9.12 -18.03 -8.80
CA ALA A 180 -10.56 -17.91 -8.60
C ALA A 180 -10.99 -18.42 -7.20
N ALA A 181 -12.19 -18.05 -6.77
CA ALA A 181 -12.74 -18.42 -5.47
C ALA A 181 -12.88 -19.94 -5.23
N THR A 182 -12.86 -20.74 -6.31
CA THR A 182 -12.86 -22.21 -6.28
C THR A 182 -11.52 -22.82 -6.65
N GLY A 183 -10.46 -22.01 -6.73
CA GLY A 183 -9.12 -22.42 -7.11
C GLY A 183 -8.31 -23.00 -5.95
N TYR A 184 -6.99 -22.87 -6.05
CA TYR A 184 -6.02 -23.43 -5.12
C TYR A 184 -6.31 -23.08 -3.65
N ALA A 185 -6.31 -24.10 -2.79
CA ALA A 185 -6.47 -24.03 -1.33
C ALA A 185 -7.79 -23.33 -0.88
N SER A 186 -8.87 -23.48 -1.65
CA SER A 186 -10.18 -22.88 -1.37
C SER A 186 -11.19 -23.81 -0.67
N GLU A 187 -10.82 -25.06 -0.35
CA GLU A 187 -11.69 -26.11 0.13
C GLU A 187 -12.46 -25.71 1.41
N THR A 188 -11.85 -24.94 2.26
CA THR A 188 -12.44 -24.45 3.52
C THR A 188 -12.81 -22.97 3.49
N ALA A 189 -12.52 -22.27 2.40
CA ALA A 189 -12.68 -20.82 2.31
C ALA A 189 -14.08 -20.32 2.67
N ALA A 190 -15.13 -20.98 2.16
CA ALA A 190 -16.52 -20.60 2.42
C ALA A 190 -16.88 -20.77 3.91
N SER A 191 -16.47 -21.87 4.54
CA SER A 191 -16.75 -22.12 5.96
C SER A 191 -15.99 -21.17 6.90
N LEU A 192 -14.85 -20.67 6.45
CA LEU A 192 -14.02 -19.68 7.17
C LEU A 192 -14.44 -18.23 6.90
N GLY A 193 -15.38 -17.99 5.96
CA GLY A 193 -15.72 -16.65 5.49
C GLY A 193 -14.57 -15.96 4.73
N ARG A 194 -13.70 -16.76 4.07
CA ARG A 194 -12.48 -16.28 3.39
C ARG A 194 -12.47 -16.55 1.88
N THR A 195 -13.63 -16.59 1.27
CA THR A 195 -13.77 -16.72 -0.19
C THR A 195 -13.07 -15.57 -0.90
N SER A 196 -12.29 -15.89 -1.94
CA SER A 196 -11.54 -14.91 -2.72
C SER A 196 -12.45 -13.88 -3.42
N VAL A 197 -12.07 -12.62 -3.42
CA VAL A 197 -12.72 -11.51 -4.13
C VAL A 197 -11.69 -10.85 -5.06
N PRO A 198 -12.03 -10.65 -6.36
CA PRO A 198 -13.23 -11.12 -7.05
C PRO A 198 -13.30 -12.65 -7.10
N ALA A 199 -14.46 -13.20 -7.43
CA ALA A 199 -14.65 -14.64 -7.49
C ALA A 199 -13.97 -15.32 -8.67
N ASN A 200 -13.68 -14.56 -9.73
CA ASN A 200 -12.88 -15.02 -10.87
C ASN A 200 -11.38 -14.95 -10.58
N GLU A 201 -10.60 -15.63 -11.39
CA GLU A 201 -9.16 -15.39 -11.45
C GLU A 201 -8.87 -13.94 -11.84
N ILE A 202 -7.86 -13.33 -11.22
CA ILE A 202 -7.58 -11.92 -11.44
C ILE A 202 -6.73 -11.70 -12.69
N LEU A 203 -7.22 -10.86 -13.60
CA LEU A 203 -6.60 -10.55 -14.88
C LEU A 203 -6.42 -9.05 -15.12
N THR A 204 -7.38 -8.25 -14.65
CA THR A 204 -7.42 -6.80 -14.88
C THR A 204 -6.87 -6.01 -13.70
N LEU A 205 -6.51 -4.75 -13.94
CA LEU A 205 -6.09 -3.84 -12.85
C LEU A 205 -7.15 -3.74 -11.74
N SER A 206 -8.43 -3.71 -12.10
CA SER A 206 -9.53 -3.70 -11.14
C SER A 206 -9.54 -4.96 -10.27
N ASP A 207 -9.30 -6.13 -10.87
CA ASP A 207 -9.27 -7.40 -10.16
C ASP A 207 -8.09 -7.45 -9.17
N TYR A 208 -6.89 -7.07 -9.61
CA TYR A 208 -5.70 -6.99 -8.74
C TYR A 208 -5.92 -6.02 -7.59
N ARG A 209 -6.50 -4.84 -7.84
CA ARG A 209 -6.85 -3.87 -6.79
C ARG A 209 -7.82 -4.47 -5.77
N MET A 210 -8.88 -5.17 -6.22
CA MET A 210 -9.83 -5.84 -5.34
C MET A 210 -9.18 -6.93 -4.51
N ARG A 211 -8.29 -7.73 -5.09
CA ARG A 211 -7.57 -8.78 -4.37
C ARG A 211 -6.65 -8.20 -3.31
N HIS A 212 -5.86 -7.18 -3.63
CA HIS A 212 -5.04 -6.47 -2.64
C HIS A 212 -5.90 -5.87 -1.52
N ALA A 213 -7.04 -5.25 -1.86
CA ALA A 213 -7.97 -4.69 -0.89
C ALA A 213 -8.49 -5.76 0.07
N GLN A 214 -8.84 -6.95 -0.43
CA GLN A 214 -9.28 -8.07 0.39
C GLN A 214 -8.21 -8.47 1.41
N TYR A 215 -6.97 -8.66 0.99
CA TYR A 215 -5.87 -9.03 1.88
C TYR A 215 -5.55 -7.95 2.91
N LYS A 216 -5.66 -6.67 2.52
CA LYS A 216 -5.50 -5.53 3.42
C LYS A 216 -6.70 -5.32 4.36
N SER A 217 -7.88 -5.87 4.06
CA SER A 217 -9.06 -5.76 4.93
C SER A 217 -8.99 -6.68 6.15
N ASP A 218 -8.19 -7.74 6.09
CA ASP A 218 -8.00 -8.68 7.19
C ASP A 218 -7.47 -7.98 8.46
N ALA A 219 -8.02 -8.32 9.62
CA ALA A 219 -7.71 -7.65 10.88
C ALA A 219 -6.24 -7.84 11.31
N ASP A 220 -5.71 -9.06 11.16
CA ASP A 220 -4.33 -9.37 11.50
C ASP A 220 -3.35 -8.71 10.52
N SER A 221 -3.72 -8.67 9.23
CA SER A 221 -2.98 -7.92 8.20
C SER A 221 -2.93 -6.43 8.52
N LYS A 222 -4.06 -5.81 8.86
CA LYS A 222 -4.10 -4.38 9.26
C LYS A 222 -3.23 -4.09 10.49
N GLN A 223 -3.35 -4.94 11.51
CA GLN A 223 -2.57 -4.79 12.75
C GLN A 223 -1.06 -4.96 12.49
N PHE A 224 -0.66 -5.92 11.68
CA PHE A 224 0.72 -6.13 11.25
C PHE A 224 1.28 -4.89 10.55
N HIS A 225 0.58 -4.43 9.50
CA HIS A 225 1.02 -3.28 8.71
C HIS A 225 1.05 -1.97 9.49
N ALA A 226 0.15 -1.79 10.46
CA ALA A 226 0.16 -0.62 11.33
C ALA A 226 1.35 -0.62 12.29
N ASN A 227 1.91 -1.77 12.66
CA ASN A 227 2.92 -1.87 13.71
C ASN A 227 4.34 -2.14 13.23
N LYS A 228 4.53 -2.60 12.00
CA LYS A 228 5.85 -2.97 11.46
C LYS A 228 6.10 -2.38 10.08
N PRO A 229 7.26 -1.76 9.87
CA PRO A 229 7.70 -1.45 8.53
C PRO A 229 8.02 -2.75 7.78
N ILE A 230 7.63 -2.82 6.50
CA ILE A 230 7.84 -3.99 5.66
C ILE A 230 8.82 -3.68 4.53
N ILE A 231 9.71 -4.62 4.22
CA ILE A 231 10.50 -4.66 2.99
C ILE A 231 9.97 -5.84 2.18
N ALA A 232 9.35 -5.59 1.03
CA ALA A 232 8.67 -6.63 0.27
C ALA A 232 9.13 -6.68 -1.18
N VAL A 233 9.18 -7.85 -1.76
CA VAL A 233 9.26 -8.10 -3.20
C VAL A 233 8.07 -8.97 -3.61
N TRP A 234 7.83 -9.06 -4.89
CA TRP A 234 6.91 -10.05 -5.45
C TRP A 234 7.61 -11.39 -5.68
N ASP A 235 6.81 -12.47 -5.73
CA ASP A 235 7.15 -13.73 -6.39
C ASP A 235 6.20 -13.91 -7.60
N ASP A 236 5.71 -15.09 -7.89
CA ASP A 236 4.86 -15.30 -9.07
C ASP A 236 3.39 -14.96 -8.83
N HIS A 237 2.82 -15.29 -7.68
CA HIS A 237 1.40 -15.11 -7.41
C HIS A 237 0.93 -13.65 -7.34
N GLU A 238 1.84 -12.68 -7.20
CA GLU A 238 1.50 -11.28 -7.44
C GLU A 238 1.12 -10.99 -8.88
N PHE A 239 1.50 -11.88 -9.80
CA PHE A 239 1.12 -11.89 -11.23
C PHE A 239 0.17 -13.05 -11.49
N THR A 240 0.72 -14.26 -11.59
CA THR A 240 0.03 -15.55 -11.73
C THR A 240 1.06 -16.68 -11.60
N ASN A 241 0.61 -17.88 -11.23
CA ASN A 241 1.47 -19.04 -10.95
C ASN A 241 2.54 -19.27 -11.99
N ASP A 242 3.74 -19.56 -11.52
CA ASP A 242 4.95 -19.81 -12.30
C ASP A 242 5.25 -18.75 -13.37
N THR A 243 5.08 -17.47 -13.01
CA THR A 243 5.48 -16.34 -13.85
C THR A 243 6.97 -16.37 -14.15
N TYR A 244 7.28 -16.16 -15.42
CA TYR A 244 8.61 -15.85 -15.94
C TYR A 244 8.55 -14.52 -16.73
N LYS A 245 9.68 -14.06 -17.29
CA LYS A 245 9.75 -12.72 -17.91
C LYS A 245 8.69 -12.44 -18.98
N ASP A 246 8.34 -13.45 -19.80
CA ASP A 246 7.50 -13.30 -21.00
C ASP A 246 6.15 -14.02 -20.91
N GLY A 247 5.87 -14.73 -19.80
CA GLY A 247 4.65 -15.52 -19.63
C GLY A 247 4.52 -16.11 -18.22
N ALA A 248 3.59 -17.05 -18.09
CA ALA A 248 3.37 -17.81 -16.88
C ALA A 248 2.73 -19.16 -17.20
N GLU A 249 2.89 -20.16 -16.33
CA GLU A 249 2.20 -21.43 -16.45
C GLU A 249 0.69 -21.22 -16.37
N ASN A 250 0.20 -20.47 -15.40
CA ASN A 250 -1.22 -20.17 -15.21
C ASN A 250 -1.63 -18.92 -16.00
N HIS A 251 -1.38 -18.93 -17.34
CA HIS A 251 -1.85 -17.87 -18.24
C HIS A 251 -2.10 -18.41 -19.65
N THR A 252 -3.34 -18.27 -20.12
CA THR A 252 -3.75 -18.71 -21.46
C THR A 252 -4.06 -17.52 -22.36
N PRO A 253 -3.11 -17.06 -23.22
CA PRO A 253 -3.30 -15.85 -24.04
C PRO A 253 -4.55 -15.86 -24.94
N ALA A 254 -5.01 -17.05 -25.36
CA ALA A 254 -6.18 -17.18 -26.23
C ALA A 254 -7.50 -16.76 -25.56
N THR A 255 -7.59 -16.88 -24.23
CA THR A 255 -8.79 -16.58 -23.44
C THR A 255 -8.61 -15.39 -22.49
N GLU A 256 -7.39 -15.10 -22.07
CA GLU A 256 -7.06 -14.11 -21.05
C GLU A 256 -6.37 -12.85 -21.61
N GLY A 257 -6.06 -12.89 -22.92
CA GLY A 257 -5.37 -11.79 -23.58
C GLY A 257 -3.86 -11.84 -23.40
N SER A 258 -3.19 -10.73 -23.69
CA SER A 258 -1.73 -10.67 -23.62
C SER A 258 -1.21 -10.70 -22.19
N PHE A 259 -0.24 -11.59 -21.91
CA PHE A 259 0.44 -11.64 -20.62
C PHE A 259 1.08 -10.30 -20.24
N SER A 260 1.61 -9.54 -21.20
CA SER A 260 2.21 -8.24 -20.92
C SER A 260 1.20 -7.22 -20.37
N VAL A 261 -0.07 -7.29 -20.77
CA VAL A 261 -1.15 -6.45 -20.21
C VAL A 261 -1.48 -6.87 -18.78
N ARG A 262 -1.62 -8.17 -18.54
CA ARG A 262 -1.83 -8.72 -17.18
C ARG A 262 -0.67 -8.34 -16.25
N LYS A 263 0.57 -8.54 -16.69
CA LYS A 263 1.79 -8.19 -15.95
C LYS A 263 1.83 -6.71 -15.59
N ALA A 264 1.50 -5.82 -16.56
CA ALA A 264 1.45 -4.38 -16.30
C ALA A 264 0.39 -4.00 -15.25
N ALA A 265 -0.79 -4.62 -15.29
CA ALA A 265 -1.85 -4.45 -14.32
C ALA A 265 -1.43 -4.90 -12.90
N ALA A 266 -0.80 -6.06 -12.81
CA ALA A 266 -0.25 -6.62 -11.57
C ALA A 266 0.81 -5.70 -10.96
N ILE A 267 1.81 -5.27 -11.75
CA ILE A 267 2.86 -4.32 -11.31
C ILE A 267 2.23 -3.02 -10.80
N GLN A 268 1.27 -2.47 -11.53
CA GLN A 268 0.61 -1.23 -11.12
C GLN A 268 -0.09 -1.40 -9.79
N ALA A 269 -0.93 -2.42 -9.62
CA ALA A 269 -1.64 -2.70 -8.38
C ALA A 269 -0.68 -2.94 -7.21
N TYR A 270 0.39 -3.71 -7.43
CA TYR A 270 1.41 -3.93 -6.40
C TYR A 270 2.02 -2.63 -5.91
N HIS A 271 2.42 -1.73 -6.82
CA HIS A 271 2.97 -0.44 -6.44
C HIS A 271 1.94 0.50 -5.82
N GLU A 272 0.67 0.34 -6.09
CA GLU A 272 -0.39 1.11 -5.43
C GLU A 272 -0.66 0.61 -4.01
N TRP A 273 -0.68 -0.70 -3.80
CA TRP A 273 -1.14 -1.32 -2.56
C TRP A 273 -0.03 -1.70 -1.58
N MET A 274 1.21 -1.85 -2.04
CA MET A 274 2.34 -2.16 -1.17
C MET A 274 3.10 -0.90 -0.75
N PRO A 275 3.50 -0.78 0.52
CA PRO A 275 4.21 0.38 1.04
C PRO A 275 5.69 0.34 0.65
N ILE A 276 5.98 0.18 -0.63
CA ILE A 276 7.34 0.13 -1.17
C ILE A 276 7.70 1.42 -1.90
N ARG A 277 8.99 1.74 -1.96
CA ARG A 277 9.50 2.90 -2.70
C ARG A 277 9.49 2.61 -4.20
N SER A 278 8.65 3.33 -4.93
CA SER A 278 8.55 3.21 -6.39
C SER A 278 9.57 4.12 -7.06
N GLY A 279 10.42 3.55 -7.92
CA GLY A 279 11.24 4.30 -8.85
C GLY A 279 10.47 4.80 -10.08
N SER A 280 11.18 5.42 -11.03
CA SER A 280 10.62 5.78 -12.34
C SER A 280 10.26 4.54 -13.18
N ASP A 281 11.05 3.48 -13.04
CA ASP A 281 10.79 2.17 -13.63
C ASP A 281 10.13 1.27 -12.57
N LYS A 282 8.82 1.07 -12.71
CA LYS A 282 8.05 0.21 -11.80
C LYS A 282 8.33 -1.28 -12.00
N ALA A 283 8.87 -1.70 -13.13
CA ALA A 283 9.26 -3.10 -13.34
C ALA A 283 10.48 -3.48 -12.49
N LYS A 284 11.24 -2.50 -12.00
CA LYS A 284 12.41 -2.71 -11.17
C LYS A 284 12.03 -2.81 -9.69
N ILE A 285 11.91 -4.02 -9.16
CA ILE A 285 11.60 -4.26 -7.73
C ILE A 285 12.86 -4.50 -6.89
N TYR A 286 13.95 -4.99 -7.49
CA TYR A 286 15.18 -5.34 -6.76
C TYR A 286 15.87 -4.08 -6.19
N ARG A 287 16.23 -4.15 -4.92
CA ARG A 287 16.83 -3.07 -4.16
C ARG A 287 17.54 -3.57 -2.91
N SER A 288 18.37 -2.73 -2.30
CA SER A 288 19.17 -3.11 -1.13
C SER A 288 18.93 -2.19 0.06
N PHE A 289 19.10 -2.74 1.25
CA PHE A 289 18.93 -2.07 2.53
C PHE A 289 20.13 -2.37 3.43
N ASN A 290 20.69 -1.35 4.05
CA ASN A 290 21.81 -1.49 4.96
C ASN A 290 21.35 -1.24 6.41
N PHE A 291 21.63 -2.18 7.28
CA PHE A 291 21.39 -2.09 8.72
C PHE A 291 22.72 -1.79 9.41
N GLY A 292 23.12 -0.53 9.34
CA GLY A 292 24.44 -0.10 9.77
C GLY A 292 25.55 -0.84 9.03
N ASN A 293 26.56 -1.27 9.76
CA ASN A 293 27.67 -2.10 9.24
C ASN A 293 27.48 -3.62 9.52
N LEU A 294 26.32 -4.02 10.10
CA LEU A 294 26.07 -5.39 10.49
C LEU A 294 25.54 -6.25 9.33
N LEU A 295 24.57 -5.72 8.57
CA LEU A 295 23.84 -6.49 7.57
C LEU A 295 23.52 -5.63 6.35
N SER A 296 23.75 -6.18 5.15
CA SER A 296 23.20 -5.69 3.88
C SER A 296 22.18 -6.71 3.36
N LEU A 297 20.90 -6.30 3.26
CA LEU A 297 19.82 -7.09 2.71
C LEU A 297 19.63 -6.73 1.24
N HIS A 298 19.72 -7.70 0.36
CA HIS A 298 19.47 -7.56 -1.08
C HIS A 298 18.15 -8.27 -1.44
N MET A 299 17.14 -7.49 -1.82
CA MET A 299 15.87 -8.01 -2.33
C MET A 299 16.00 -8.19 -3.83
N LEU A 300 15.81 -9.39 -4.33
CA LEU A 300 15.98 -9.75 -5.74
C LEU A 300 14.62 -9.83 -6.45
N ASP A 301 14.62 -9.65 -7.76
CA ASP A 301 13.53 -10.10 -8.64
C ASP A 301 13.90 -11.48 -9.20
N THR A 302 13.19 -12.49 -8.77
CA THR A 302 13.44 -13.89 -9.15
C THR A 302 12.51 -14.37 -10.26
N ARG A 303 11.60 -13.50 -10.75
CA ARG A 303 10.54 -13.85 -11.70
C ARG A 303 10.51 -12.95 -12.93
N SER A 304 10.26 -11.67 -12.75
CA SER A 304 9.73 -10.82 -13.83
C SER A 304 10.78 -10.24 -14.77
N ILE A 305 12.05 -10.12 -14.34
CA ILE A 305 13.06 -9.41 -15.10
C ILE A 305 13.97 -10.32 -15.96
N GLY A 306 14.27 -11.52 -15.49
CA GLY A 306 15.29 -12.34 -16.14
C GLY A 306 15.03 -13.86 -16.15
N ARG A 307 13.99 -14.34 -15.48
CA ARG A 307 13.67 -15.77 -15.48
C ARG A 307 13.13 -16.19 -16.84
N ASP A 308 13.74 -17.19 -17.43
CA ASP A 308 13.24 -17.87 -18.63
C ASP A 308 12.17 -18.91 -18.25
N LEU A 309 11.42 -19.38 -19.27
CA LEU A 309 10.51 -20.53 -19.12
C LEU A 309 11.30 -21.72 -18.56
N GLN A 310 10.75 -22.37 -17.54
CA GLN A 310 11.36 -23.58 -16.99
C GLN A 310 11.27 -24.73 -17.99
N ILE A 311 12.37 -25.45 -18.15
CA ILE A 311 12.41 -26.68 -18.94
C ILE A 311 11.93 -27.80 -18.02
N GLU A 312 10.84 -28.48 -18.42
CA GLU A 312 10.45 -29.73 -17.78
C GLU A 312 11.53 -30.79 -18.07
N ILE A 313 12.16 -31.28 -17.02
CA ILE A 313 13.06 -32.43 -17.14
C ILE A 313 12.14 -33.66 -17.11
N THR A 314 11.83 -34.18 -18.29
CA THR A 314 11.10 -35.44 -18.48
C THR A 314 11.99 -36.65 -18.20
#